data_cbcb7aec0f85d9c33cfe4150b4e4818e
#
_entry.id   cbcb7aec0f85d9c33cfe4150b4e4818e
#
_cell.length_a   1.000
_cell.length_b   1.000
_cell.length_c   1.000
_cell.angle_alpha   90.00
_cell.angle_beta   90.00
_cell.angle_gamma   90.00
#
_symmetry.space_group_name_H-M   'P 1'
#
loop_
_entity.id
_entity.type
_entity.pdbx_description
1 polymer ?
#
loop_
_entity_poly.entity_id
_entity_poly.type
_entity_poly.pdbx_seq_one_letter_code
_entity_poly.pdbx_strand_id
1 'polypeptide(L)'
;MLFDDMEFGSYDKAERTARKAYELYEDGKMSQALDALDTALEINPSNGSWHFNKALTLDAIDRFEDAINEYEIALQFNPGDLEILNSLAVDYTRTGKYDLAINTFEQIQELDPEFEPCYCNRIITYTEMGLHDLAEQMFYLAQQIKPTCGLCYYNIGNSLFARGEYAKAIRCWLRTAELEPSHPQINYRIAQASWFDGDCETAREYFLNEIRQNPGDLDVIFDFGLFQLETGDTESAKEKFNRILEFNPNFTAAMFYLGEIAFSNGDYKRAVELYEQTLYTDDTMHGPRYRLAQIALMTEEKTRARTYLVSELKLALEDANTLVSMGSMFLTIGDLGCATHCLLRAIDIDSANADAYYYLGLTSTLKGELEEAAELFTHALDIQSEHIGALRDSAFVYLAMGKLNDATNRINKARSLAVDSMEINTLDRRIRLAKQTELIRRILSRFKPRFN
;
A
#
# COMPACT_ATOMS: atom_id res chain seq x y z
N MET A 1 -33.47 33.47 51.15
CA MET A 1 -32.28 34.28 51.04
C MET A 1 -30.95 33.52 51.15
N LEU A 2 -30.84 32.41 51.87
CA LEU A 2 -29.56 31.66 51.99
C LEU A 2 -29.33 30.61 50.86
N PHE A 3 -30.34 30.24 50.07
CA PHE A 3 -30.20 29.32 48.96
C PHE A 3 -29.78 30.02 47.63
N ASP A 4 -30.21 31.26 47.39
CA ASP A 4 -29.85 32.05 46.22
C ASP A 4 -28.34 32.43 46.17
N ASP A 5 -27.75 32.75 47.34
CA ASP A 5 -26.33 33.13 47.39
C ASP A 5 -25.36 31.98 47.20
N MET A 6 -25.78 30.72 47.48
CA MET A 6 -24.96 29.54 47.21
C MET A 6 -25.03 29.09 45.76
N GLU A 7 -26.17 29.22 45.08
CA GLU A 7 -26.27 28.97 43.63
C GLU A 7 -25.47 29.99 42.81
N PHE A 8 -25.59 31.28 43.09
CA PHE A 8 -24.79 32.31 42.37
C PHE A 8 -23.28 32.12 42.53
N GLY A 9 -22.83 31.74 43.73
CA GLY A 9 -21.40 31.48 43.97
C GLY A 9 -20.87 30.22 43.25
N SER A 10 -21.69 29.22 43.05
CA SER A 10 -21.33 28.01 42.31
C SER A 10 -21.26 28.24 40.79
N TYR A 11 -22.19 28.98 40.22
CA TYR A 11 -22.17 29.36 38.79
C TYR A 11 -20.93 30.21 38.45
N ASP A 12 -20.59 31.22 39.27
CA ASP A 12 -19.39 32.02 39.07
C ASP A 12 -18.09 31.20 39.13
N LYS A 13 -18.09 30.18 40.03
CA LYS A 13 -16.96 29.22 40.08
C LYS A 13 -16.89 28.35 38.83
N ALA A 14 -18.01 27.81 38.32
CA ALA A 14 -18.05 27.01 37.12
C ALA A 14 -17.57 27.78 35.90
N GLU A 15 -18.02 29.03 35.75
CA GLU A 15 -17.62 29.90 34.65
C GLU A 15 -16.13 30.24 34.65
N ARG A 16 -15.56 30.49 35.85
CA ARG A 16 -14.09 30.67 36.00
C ARG A 16 -13.32 29.39 35.67
N THR A 17 -13.85 28.25 36.03
CA THR A 17 -13.25 26.93 35.76
C THR A 17 -13.27 26.64 34.24
N ALA A 18 -14.37 26.93 33.56
CA ALA A 18 -14.49 26.80 32.12
C ALA A 18 -13.56 27.76 31.36
N ARG A 19 -13.41 29.00 31.84
CA ARG A 19 -12.43 29.94 31.28
C ARG A 19 -11.00 29.43 31.43
N LYS A 20 -10.67 28.89 32.60
CA LYS A 20 -9.37 28.23 32.82
C LYS A 20 -9.14 27.06 31.89
N ALA A 21 -10.18 26.28 31.57
CA ALA A 21 -10.08 25.18 30.60
C ALA A 21 -9.69 25.69 29.22
N TYR A 22 -10.27 26.81 28.77
CA TYR A 22 -9.89 27.43 27.51
C TYR A 22 -8.39 27.87 27.49
N GLU A 23 -7.91 28.50 28.58
CA GLU A 23 -6.49 28.86 28.71
C GLU A 23 -5.58 27.63 28.67
N LEU A 24 -5.99 26.52 29.30
CA LEU A 24 -5.27 25.25 29.28
C LEU A 24 -5.26 24.60 27.90
N TYR A 25 -6.35 24.71 27.16
CA TYR A 25 -6.44 24.25 25.76
C TYR A 25 -5.44 25.02 24.87
N GLU A 26 -5.44 26.35 24.97
CA GLU A 26 -4.50 27.21 24.22
C GLU A 26 -3.01 26.90 24.58
N ASP A 27 -2.76 26.53 25.85
CA ASP A 27 -1.44 26.12 26.33
C ASP A 27 -1.05 24.68 25.88
N GLY A 28 -1.93 23.95 25.17
CA GLY A 28 -1.71 22.56 24.77
C GLY A 28 -1.84 21.52 25.89
N LYS A 29 -2.38 21.91 27.07
CA LYS A 29 -2.55 21.04 28.25
C LYS A 29 -3.90 20.34 28.23
N MET A 30 -4.17 19.54 27.20
CA MET A 30 -5.50 18.98 26.90
C MET A 30 -6.11 18.18 28.04
N SER A 31 -5.33 17.33 28.75
CA SER A 31 -5.83 16.56 29.89
C SER A 31 -6.35 17.45 31.03
N GLN A 32 -5.63 18.54 31.34
CA GLN A 32 -6.04 19.48 32.39
C GLN A 32 -7.24 20.33 31.93
N ALA A 33 -7.34 20.64 30.64
CA ALA A 33 -8.50 21.31 30.07
C ALA A 33 -9.76 20.45 30.21
N LEU A 34 -9.68 19.15 29.92
CA LEU A 34 -10.79 18.20 30.12
C LEU A 34 -11.22 18.11 31.58
N ASP A 35 -10.29 17.96 32.53
CA ASP A 35 -10.60 17.91 33.97
C ASP A 35 -11.32 19.18 34.43
N ALA A 36 -10.91 20.34 33.89
CA ALA A 36 -11.54 21.62 34.21
C ALA A 36 -12.96 21.72 33.61
N LEU A 37 -13.15 21.25 32.37
CA LEU A 37 -14.47 21.22 31.72
C LEU A 37 -15.42 20.26 32.43
N ASP A 38 -14.95 19.07 32.84
CA ASP A 38 -15.73 18.11 33.60
C ASP A 38 -16.18 18.72 34.95
N THR A 39 -15.28 19.41 35.66
CA THR A 39 -15.62 20.12 36.91
C THR A 39 -16.66 21.24 36.69
N ALA A 40 -16.57 21.96 35.57
CA ALA A 40 -17.56 22.99 35.24
C ALA A 40 -18.93 22.37 34.91
N LEU A 41 -18.94 21.29 34.14
CA LEU A 41 -20.13 20.55 33.71
C LEU A 41 -20.81 19.80 34.87
N GLU A 42 -20.07 19.37 35.91
CA GLU A 42 -20.66 18.84 37.14
C GLU A 42 -21.56 19.87 37.87
N ILE A 43 -21.23 21.17 37.73
CA ILE A 43 -22.01 22.26 38.31
C ILE A 43 -23.16 22.67 37.41
N ASN A 44 -22.91 22.77 36.11
CA ASN A 44 -23.91 23.14 35.10
C ASN A 44 -23.90 22.18 33.91
N PRO A 45 -24.56 21.02 33.98
CA PRO A 45 -24.64 20.01 32.94
C PRO A 45 -25.38 20.46 31.68
N SER A 46 -26.08 21.59 31.71
CA SER A 46 -26.91 22.08 30.62
C SER A 46 -26.18 23.12 29.74
N ASN A 47 -24.90 23.36 29.94
CA ASN A 47 -24.17 24.34 29.20
C ASN A 47 -23.63 23.77 27.88
N GLY A 48 -24.37 24.00 26.78
CA GLY A 48 -24.02 23.50 25.47
C GLY A 48 -22.65 23.97 24.99
N SER A 49 -22.24 25.20 25.31
CA SER A 49 -20.93 25.72 24.90
C SER A 49 -19.76 25.01 25.61
N TRP A 50 -19.96 24.55 26.85
CA TRP A 50 -18.91 23.80 27.53
C TRP A 50 -18.81 22.37 27.03
N HIS A 51 -19.93 21.74 26.63
CA HIS A 51 -19.93 20.46 25.92
C HIS A 51 -19.20 20.58 24.58
N PHE A 52 -19.46 21.65 23.82
CA PHE A 52 -18.76 21.94 22.58
C PHE A 52 -17.23 22.09 22.80
N ASN A 53 -16.82 22.88 23.81
CA ASN A 53 -15.40 23.03 24.12
C ASN A 53 -14.75 21.72 24.58
N LYS A 54 -15.49 20.87 25.30
CA LYS A 54 -15.03 19.54 25.69
C LYS A 54 -14.86 18.64 24.46
N ALA A 55 -15.80 18.68 23.53
CA ALA A 55 -15.72 17.96 22.28
C ALA A 55 -14.48 18.40 21.47
N LEU A 56 -14.25 19.71 21.29
CA LEU A 56 -13.06 20.23 20.62
C LEU A 56 -11.76 19.79 21.33
N THR A 57 -11.76 19.73 22.66
CA THR A 57 -10.60 19.27 23.43
C THR A 57 -10.35 17.77 23.25
N LEU A 58 -11.40 16.96 23.13
CA LEU A 58 -11.33 15.53 22.85
C LEU A 58 -10.87 15.27 21.40
N ASP A 59 -11.38 16.04 20.43
CA ASP A 59 -10.96 15.99 19.04
C ASP A 59 -9.45 16.29 18.91
N ALA A 60 -8.93 17.29 19.63
CA ALA A 60 -7.52 17.66 19.62
C ALA A 60 -6.55 16.58 20.16
N ILE A 61 -7.07 15.54 20.81
CA ILE A 61 -6.32 14.36 21.28
C ILE A 61 -6.76 13.06 20.63
N ASP A 62 -7.36 13.15 19.44
CA ASP A 62 -7.82 12.04 18.59
C ASP A 62 -8.88 11.10 19.27
N ARG A 63 -9.60 11.60 20.30
CA ARG A 63 -10.69 10.87 20.96
C ARG A 63 -12.02 11.16 20.26
N PHE A 64 -12.10 10.89 18.96
CA PHE A 64 -13.21 11.29 18.09
C PHE A 64 -14.58 10.72 18.53
N GLU A 65 -14.65 9.46 19.00
CA GLU A 65 -15.91 8.88 19.46
C GLU A 65 -16.46 9.59 20.71
N ASP A 66 -15.59 9.98 21.62
CA ASP A 66 -15.97 10.75 22.80
C ASP A 66 -16.36 12.18 22.43
N ALA A 67 -15.65 12.80 21.46
CA ALA A 67 -15.99 14.12 20.92
C ALA A 67 -17.37 14.13 20.27
N ILE A 68 -17.69 13.12 19.46
CA ILE A 68 -19.02 12.94 18.84
C ILE A 68 -20.12 12.98 19.92
N ASN A 69 -19.98 12.23 21.00
CA ASN A 69 -20.97 12.22 22.07
C ASN A 69 -21.16 13.61 22.70
N GLU A 70 -20.11 14.35 22.92
CA GLU A 70 -20.18 15.70 23.50
C GLU A 70 -20.75 16.72 22.49
N TYR A 71 -20.45 16.60 21.18
CA TYR A 71 -21.10 17.41 20.13
C TYR A 71 -22.61 17.14 20.06
N GLU A 72 -23.03 15.88 20.12
CA GLU A 72 -24.46 15.51 20.14
C GLU A 72 -25.18 16.10 21.35
N ILE A 73 -24.54 16.12 22.54
CA ILE A 73 -25.09 16.77 23.73
C ILE A 73 -25.16 18.28 23.52
N ALA A 74 -24.11 18.91 22.99
CA ALA A 74 -24.11 20.34 22.71
C ALA A 74 -25.24 20.75 21.76
N LEU A 75 -25.54 19.95 20.75
CA LEU A 75 -26.64 20.18 19.80
C LEU A 75 -28.04 20.06 20.42
N GLN A 76 -28.21 19.34 21.55
CA GLN A 76 -29.49 19.33 22.26
C GLN A 76 -29.82 20.71 22.81
N PHE A 77 -28.81 21.54 23.13
CA PHE A 77 -29.00 22.91 23.61
C PHE A 77 -28.98 23.93 22.47
N ASN A 78 -28.24 23.67 21.40
CA ASN A 78 -28.09 24.55 20.23
C ASN A 78 -28.28 23.76 18.90
N PRO A 79 -29.51 23.32 18.55
CA PRO A 79 -29.73 22.38 17.43
C PRO A 79 -29.35 22.89 16.03
N GLY A 80 -29.23 24.19 15.86
CA GLY A 80 -28.92 24.83 14.56
C GLY A 80 -27.53 25.46 14.50
N ASP A 81 -26.66 25.15 15.44
CA ASP A 81 -25.31 25.71 15.47
C ASP A 81 -24.45 25.04 14.37
N LEU A 82 -24.08 25.84 13.36
CA LEU A 82 -23.36 25.36 12.19
C LEU A 82 -21.94 24.90 12.50
N GLU A 83 -21.28 25.52 13.49
CA GLU A 83 -19.93 25.13 13.88
C GLU A 83 -19.93 23.77 14.57
N ILE A 84 -20.88 23.55 15.48
CA ILE A 84 -21.04 22.26 16.16
C ILE A 84 -21.39 21.16 15.14
N LEU A 85 -22.37 21.41 14.25
CA LEU A 85 -22.74 20.46 13.20
C LEU A 85 -21.58 20.13 12.28
N ASN A 86 -20.79 21.16 11.88
CA ASN A 86 -19.66 20.94 11.00
C ASN A 86 -18.54 20.13 11.66
N SER A 87 -18.23 20.41 12.93
CA SER A 87 -17.24 19.64 13.70
C SER A 87 -17.70 18.19 13.89
N LEU A 88 -18.97 17.98 14.24
CA LEU A 88 -19.57 16.65 14.35
C LEU A 88 -19.48 15.87 13.05
N ALA A 89 -19.78 16.49 11.90
CA ALA A 89 -19.70 15.85 10.60
C ALA A 89 -18.27 15.49 10.20
N VAL A 90 -17.28 16.31 10.58
CA VAL A 90 -15.86 16.00 10.41
C VAL A 90 -15.45 14.77 11.22
N ASP A 91 -15.89 14.67 12.50
CA ASP A 91 -15.56 13.51 13.33
C ASP A 91 -16.31 12.24 12.90
N TYR A 92 -17.53 12.36 12.38
CA TYR A 92 -18.18 11.24 11.70
C TYR A 92 -17.39 10.75 10.49
N THR A 93 -16.79 11.66 9.72
CA THR A 93 -15.92 11.30 8.60
C THR A 93 -14.69 10.55 9.10
N ARG A 94 -13.97 11.08 10.11
CA ARG A 94 -12.77 10.46 10.70
C ARG A 94 -13.02 9.08 11.30
N THR A 95 -14.24 8.85 11.81
CA THR A 95 -14.65 7.55 12.37
C THR A 95 -15.29 6.61 11.34
N GLY A 96 -15.29 6.98 10.05
CA GLY A 96 -15.85 6.16 8.97
C GLY A 96 -17.38 6.11 8.94
N LYS A 97 -18.06 6.95 9.71
CA LYS A 97 -19.54 7.06 9.77
C LYS A 97 -20.04 7.98 8.64
N TYR A 98 -19.69 7.67 7.41
CA TYR A 98 -19.90 8.57 6.26
C TYR A 98 -21.36 8.96 6.02
N ASP A 99 -22.30 8.03 6.20
CA ASP A 99 -23.72 8.34 6.03
C ASP A 99 -24.20 9.42 7.01
N LEU A 100 -23.73 9.35 8.29
CA LEU A 100 -24.04 10.35 9.28
C LEU A 100 -23.38 11.69 8.96
N ALA A 101 -22.14 11.68 8.51
CA ALA A 101 -21.43 12.87 8.07
C ALA A 101 -22.17 13.59 6.94
N ILE A 102 -22.55 12.85 5.89
CA ILE A 102 -23.27 13.42 4.74
C ILE A 102 -24.62 14.02 5.17
N ASN A 103 -25.42 13.28 5.96
CA ASN A 103 -26.70 13.79 6.45
C ASN A 103 -26.54 15.07 7.29
N THR A 104 -25.49 15.15 8.12
CA THR A 104 -25.20 16.34 8.92
C THR A 104 -24.76 17.51 8.05
N PHE A 105 -23.93 17.27 7.02
CA PHE A 105 -23.57 18.31 6.05
C PHE A 105 -24.77 18.79 5.22
N GLU A 106 -25.71 17.91 4.86
CA GLU A 106 -26.95 18.29 4.18
C GLU A 106 -27.82 19.17 5.09
N GLN A 107 -27.92 18.85 6.37
CA GLN A 107 -28.60 19.71 7.34
C GLN A 107 -27.95 21.11 7.42
N ILE A 108 -26.61 21.21 7.42
CA ILE A 108 -25.92 22.50 7.38
C ILE A 108 -26.28 23.27 6.12
N GLN A 109 -26.27 22.61 4.96
CA GLN A 109 -26.61 23.22 3.67
C GLN A 109 -28.05 23.73 3.62
N GLU A 110 -29.00 23.03 4.29
CA GLU A 110 -30.39 23.49 4.41
C GLU A 110 -30.52 24.74 5.32
N LEU A 111 -29.70 24.80 6.39
CA LEU A 111 -29.72 25.93 7.35
C LEU A 111 -29.02 27.18 6.76
N ASP A 112 -27.88 26.99 6.15
CA ASP A 112 -27.10 28.05 5.50
C ASP A 112 -26.37 27.52 4.27
N PRO A 113 -26.94 27.73 3.06
CA PRO A 113 -26.32 27.33 1.80
C PRO A 113 -24.98 28.05 1.49
N GLU A 114 -24.67 29.14 2.18
CA GLU A 114 -23.43 29.90 1.98
C GLU A 114 -22.34 29.56 3.01
N PHE A 115 -22.60 28.61 3.90
CA PHE A 115 -21.60 28.14 4.86
C PHE A 115 -20.51 27.29 4.17
N GLU A 116 -19.48 27.95 3.65
CA GLU A 116 -18.40 27.35 2.85
C GLU A 116 -17.68 26.17 3.51
N PRO A 117 -17.39 26.16 4.85
CA PRO A 117 -16.69 25.04 5.47
C PRO A 117 -17.38 23.68 5.28
N CYS A 118 -18.72 23.66 5.18
CA CYS A 118 -19.49 22.45 4.90
C CYS A 118 -19.05 21.80 3.59
N TYR A 119 -18.95 22.55 2.50
CA TYR A 119 -18.56 22.04 1.19
C TYR A 119 -17.10 21.62 1.18
N CYS A 120 -16.23 22.39 1.82
CA CYS A 120 -14.80 22.09 1.92
C CYS A 120 -14.54 20.77 2.65
N ASN A 121 -15.27 20.49 3.75
CA ASN A 121 -15.15 19.24 4.49
C ASN A 121 -15.82 18.05 3.77
N ARG A 122 -16.92 18.27 3.03
CA ARG A 122 -17.54 17.24 2.18
C ARG A 122 -16.61 16.78 1.06
N ILE A 123 -15.68 17.61 0.57
CA ILE A 123 -14.66 17.17 -0.39
C ILE A 123 -13.85 16.04 0.24
N ILE A 124 -13.43 16.18 1.50
CA ILE A 124 -12.68 15.14 2.22
C ILE A 124 -13.52 13.87 2.35
N THR A 125 -14.74 14.00 2.87
CA THR A 125 -15.64 12.85 3.08
C THR A 125 -15.86 12.05 1.80
N TYR A 126 -16.20 12.72 0.69
CA TYR A 126 -16.40 12.05 -0.59
C TYR A 126 -15.09 11.45 -1.15
N THR A 127 -13.95 12.09 -0.89
CA THR A 127 -12.64 11.54 -1.28
C THR A 127 -12.34 10.23 -0.57
N GLU A 128 -12.58 10.15 0.75
CA GLU A 128 -12.39 8.93 1.54
C GLU A 128 -13.35 7.81 1.14
N MET A 129 -14.57 8.17 0.71
CA MET A 129 -15.53 7.22 0.14
C MET A 129 -15.17 6.76 -1.28
N GLY A 130 -14.15 7.33 -1.93
CA GLY A 130 -13.82 7.10 -3.34
C GLY A 130 -14.79 7.73 -4.33
N LEU A 131 -15.69 8.61 -3.86
CA LEU A 131 -16.73 9.28 -4.67
C LEU A 131 -16.20 10.62 -5.22
N HIS A 132 -15.10 10.55 -5.96
CA HIS A 132 -14.35 11.72 -6.43
C HIS A 132 -15.16 12.71 -7.26
N ASP A 133 -16.14 12.24 -8.05
CA ASP A 133 -17.00 13.13 -8.85
C ASP A 133 -17.90 14.01 -7.95
N LEU A 134 -18.36 13.48 -6.80
CA LEU A 134 -19.09 14.26 -5.81
C LEU A 134 -18.17 15.23 -5.06
N ALA A 135 -16.94 14.83 -4.77
CA ALA A 135 -15.93 15.74 -4.22
C ALA A 135 -15.67 16.93 -5.14
N GLU A 136 -15.59 16.70 -6.46
CA GLU A 136 -15.42 17.76 -7.46
C GLU A 136 -16.65 18.71 -7.52
N GLN A 137 -17.87 18.17 -7.40
CA GLN A 137 -19.07 19.00 -7.30
C GLN A 137 -19.06 19.90 -6.06
N MET A 138 -18.66 19.38 -4.90
CA MET A 138 -18.54 20.18 -3.67
C MET A 138 -17.48 21.27 -3.82
N PHE A 139 -16.37 20.97 -4.48
CA PHE A 139 -15.35 21.98 -4.78
C PHE A 139 -15.90 23.13 -5.62
N TYR A 140 -16.67 22.86 -6.68
CA TYR A 140 -17.29 23.92 -7.49
C TYR A 140 -18.29 24.74 -6.70
N LEU A 141 -19.07 24.15 -5.80
CA LEU A 141 -19.97 24.87 -4.91
C LEU A 141 -19.22 25.76 -3.93
N ALA A 142 -18.17 25.23 -3.27
CA ALA A 142 -17.31 26.01 -2.38
C ALA A 142 -16.67 27.20 -3.11
N GLN A 143 -16.24 27.02 -4.35
CA GLN A 143 -15.64 28.07 -5.18
C GLN A 143 -16.61 29.20 -5.54
N GLN A 144 -17.91 28.91 -5.69
CA GLN A 144 -18.92 29.93 -5.94
C GLN A 144 -19.10 30.85 -4.72
N ILE A 145 -18.92 30.30 -3.51
CA ILE A 145 -19.05 31.03 -2.25
C ILE A 145 -17.74 31.77 -1.94
N LYS A 146 -16.61 31.07 -1.98
CA LYS A 146 -15.28 31.61 -1.63
C LYS A 146 -14.20 31.17 -2.63
N PRO A 147 -14.01 31.89 -3.74
CA PRO A 147 -13.04 31.55 -4.79
C PRO A 147 -11.57 31.49 -4.32
N THR A 148 -11.25 32.06 -3.15
CA THR A 148 -9.91 32.16 -2.59
C THR A 148 -9.68 31.22 -1.40
N CYS A 149 -10.47 30.13 -1.28
CA CYS A 149 -10.27 29.15 -0.23
C CYS A 149 -9.11 28.21 -0.58
N GLY A 150 -7.93 28.39 0.01
CA GLY A 150 -6.76 27.54 -0.18
C GLY A 150 -7.00 26.11 0.25
N LEU A 151 -7.70 25.89 1.37
CA LEU A 151 -8.05 24.56 1.88
C LEU A 151 -8.93 23.77 0.90
N CYS A 152 -9.89 24.43 0.20
CA CYS A 152 -10.70 23.75 -0.80
C CYS A 152 -9.84 23.27 -1.99
N TYR A 153 -8.88 24.07 -2.45
CA TYR A 153 -7.92 23.64 -3.47
C TYR A 153 -7.03 22.51 -2.98
N TYR A 154 -6.59 22.53 -1.72
CA TYR A 154 -5.81 21.47 -1.13
C TYR A 154 -6.59 20.16 -1.11
N ASN A 155 -7.82 20.18 -0.61
CA ASN A 155 -8.67 19.00 -0.47
C ASN A 155 -9.03 18.37 -1.84
N ILE A 156 -9.39 19.19 -2.84
CA ILE A 156 -9.65 18.64 -4.17
C ILE A 156 -8.36 18.13 -4.84
N GLY A 157 -7.21 18.73 -4.56
CA GLY A 157 -5.91 18.22 -4.97
C GLY A 157 -5.67 16.81 -4.45
N ASN A 158 -6.01 16.53 -3.19
CA ASN A 158 -5.93 15.18 -2.60
C ASN A 158 -6.84 14.18 -3.32
N SER A 159 -8.07 14.58 -3.65
CA SER A 159 -9.01 13.75 -4.40
C SER A 159 -8.51 13.42 -5.81
N LEU A 160 -7.98 14.40 -6.52
CA LEU A 160 -7.41 14.24 -7.86
C LEU A 160 -6.15 13.35 -7.83
N PHE A 161 -5.31 13.50 -6.81
CA PHE A 161 -4.15 12.64 -6.60
C PHE A 161 -4.57 11.18 -6.39
N ALA A 162 -5.57 10.92 -5.56
CA ALA A 162 -6.10 9.57 -5.32
C ALA A 162 -6.68 8.93 -6.60
N ARG A 163 -7.19 9.72 -7.56
CA ARG A 163 -7.63 9.27 -8.89
C ARG A 163 -6.48 9.03 -9.86
N GLY A 164 -5.24 9.39 -9.50
CA GLY A 164 -4.09 9.37 -10.42
C GLY A 164 -4.05 10.54 -11.40
N GLU A 165 -4.87 11.59 -11.17
CA GLU A 165 -4.89 12.80 -12.00
C GLU A 165 -3.83 13.82 -11.54
N TYR A 166 -2.57 13.37 -11.49
CA TYR A 166 -1.45 14.08 -10.86
C TYR A 166 -1.26 15.51 -11.38
N ALA A 167 -1.27 15.70 -12.69
CA ALA A 167 -1.13 17.03 -13.28
C ALA A 167 -2.22 18.03 -12.85
N LYS A 168 -3.45 17.56 -12.57
CA LYS A 168 -4.52 18.41 -12.03
C LYS A 168 -4.32 18.67 -10.54
N ALA A 169 -3.92 17.65 -9.77
CA ALA A 169 -3.61 17.79 -8.35
C ALA A 169 -2.51 18.83 -8.12
N ILE A 170 -1.42 18.77 -8.89
CA ILE A 170 -0.32 19.76 -8.85
C ILE A 170 -0.86 21.19 -9.06
N ARG A 171 -1.71 21.41 -10.07
CA ARG A 171 -2.29 22.76 -10.29
C ARG A 171 -3.11 23.27 -9.11
N CYS A 172 -3.88 22.37 -8.47
CA CYS A 172 -4.66 22.72 -7.29
C CYS A 172 -3.75 23.08 -6.11
N TRP A 173 -2.71 22.30 -5.85
CA TRP A 173 -1.77 22.55 -4.76
C TRP A 173 -0.86 23.74 -5.01
N LEU A 174 -0.49 24.04 -6.25
CA LEU A 174 0.17 25.30 -6.61
C LEU A 174 -0.74 26.50 -6.28
N ARG A 175 -2.05 26.35 -6.55
CA ARG A 175 -3.01 27.39 -6.18
C ARG A 175 -3.16 27.53 -4.66
N THR A 176 -3.12 26.41 -3.91
CA THR A 176 -3.04 26.44 -2.44
C THR A 176 -1.80 27.22 -1.98
N ALA A 177 -0.62 26.93 -2.53
CA ALA A 177 0.63 27.59 -2.18
C ALA A 177 0.62 29.11 -2.47
N GLU A 178 -0.07 29.52 -3.54
CA GLU A 178 -0.26 30.96 -3.82
C GLU A 178 -1.17 31.66 -2.81
N LEU A 179 -2.24 30.97 -2.36
CA LEU A 179 -3.23 31.53 -1.44
C LEU A 179 -2.76 31.45 0.03
N GLU A 180 -2.08 30.37 0.37
CA GLU A 180 -1.60 30.03 1.71
C GLU A 180 -0.13 29.57 1.64
N PRO A 181 0.85 30.49 1.51
CA PRO A 181 2.26 30.14 1.33
C PRO A 181 2.88 29.34 2.49
N SER A 182 2.26 29.38 3.66
CA SER A 182 2.68 28.63 4.85
C SER A 182 1.89 27.35 5.08
N HIS A 183 1.10 26.91 4.08
CA HIS A 183 0.35 25.66 4.22
C HIS A 183 1.33 24.48 4.44
N PRO A 184 1.13 23.68 5.50
CA PRO A 184 2.06 22.61 5.83
C PRO A 184 2.12 21.55 4.73
N GLN A 185 3.32 21.02 4.48
CA GLN A 185 3.58 19.92 3.54
C GLN A 185 3.18 20.16 2.07
N ILE A 186 2.87 21.40 1.66
CA ILE A 186 2.41 21.66 0.30
C ILE A 186 3.49 21.32 -0.75
N ASN A 187 4.76 21.63 -0.46
CA ASN A 187 5.87 21.27 -1.34
C ASN A 187 6.02 19.75 -1.45
N TYR A 188 5.86 19.02 -0.35
CA TYR A 188 5.92 17.56 -0.35
C TYR A 188 4.82 16.94 -1.22
N ARG A 189 3.58 17.44 -1.12
CA ARG A 189 2.48 16.97 -1.98
C ARG A 189 2.74 17.22 -3.46
N ILE A 190 3.24 18.40 -3.81
CA ILE A 190 3.62 18.71 -5.19
C ILE A 190 4.76 17.80 -5.66
N ALA A 191 5.77 17.56 -4.81
CA ALA A 191 6.87 16.67 -5.11
C ALA A 191 6.41 15.23 -5.40
N GLN A 192 5.56 14.65 -4.54
CA GLN A 192 4.99 13.32 -4.73
C GLN A 192 4.19 13.22 -6.04
N ALA A 193 3.30 14.18 -6.30
CA ALA A 193 2.50 14.15 -7.51
C ALA A 193 3.36 14.31 -8.77
N SER A 194 4.38 15.17 -8.74
CA SER A 194 5.31 15.35 -9.87
C SER A 194 6.14 14.08 -10.12
N TRP A 195 6.53 13.39 -9.05
CA TRP A 195 7.20 12.09 -9.15
C TRP A 195 6.31 11.06 -9.87
N PHE A 196 5.05 10.89 -9.43
CA PHE A 196 4.12 9.96 -10.05
C PHE A 196 3.68 10.37 -11.47
N ASP A 197 3.69 11.67 -11.79
CA ASP A 197 3.43 12.19 -13.16
C ASP A 197 4.65 12.02 -14.10
N GLY A 198 5.81 11.62 -13.54
CA GLY A 198 7.07 11.41 -14.27
C GLY A 198 7.89 12.68 -14.47
N ASP A 199 7.48 13.82 -13.90
CA ASP A 199 8.27 15.07 -13.92
C ASP A 199 9.33 15.05 -12.81
N CYS A 200 10.43 14.36 -13.09
CA CYS A 200 11.51 14.19 -12.12
C CYS A 200 12.23 15.50 -11.77
N GLU A 201 12.21 16.52 -12.64
CA GLU A 201 12.87 17.79 -12.38
C GLU A 201 12.07 18.59 -11.32
N THR A 202 10.77 18.75 -11.54
CA THR A 202 9.86 19.40 -10.60
C THR A 202 9.80 18.63 -9.27
N ALA A 203 9.71 17.31 -9.30
CA ALA A 203 9.70 16.50 -8.08
C ALA A 203 10.95 16.77 -7.21
N ARG A 204 12.14 16.74 -7.82
CA ARG A 204 13.41 17.02 -7.12
C ARG A 204 13.44 18.42 -6.51
N GLU A 205 13.00 19.45 -7.23
CA GLU A 205 12.97 20.83 -6.75
C GLU A 205 12.08 20.95 -5.50
N TYR A 206 10.88 20.41 -5.56
CA TYR A 206 9.91 20.52 -4.47
C TYR A 206 10.28 19.65 -3.26
N PHE A 207 10.87 18.45 -3.43
CA PHE A 207 11.47 17.71 -2.31
C PHE A 207 12.56 18.50 -1.60
N LEU A 208 13.45 19.14 -2.36
CA LEU A 208 14.51 19.98 -1.79
C LEU A 208 13.94 21.20 -1.07
N ASN A 209 12.88 21.82 -1.56
CA ASN A 209 12.22 22.94 -0.92
C ASN A 209 11.61 22.53 0.41
N GLU A 210 10.91 21.38 0.45
CA GLU A 210 10.34 20.85 1.70
C GLU A 210 11.42 20.53 2.74
N ILE A 211 12.48 19.83 2.34
CA ILE A 211 13.59 19.49 3.25
C ILE A 211 14.31 20.74 3.79
N ARG A 212 14.36 21.85 3.02
CA ARG A 212 14.91 23.11 3.52
C ARG A 212 14.02 23.76 4.59
N GLN A 213 12.70 23.64 4.43
CA GLN A 213 11.74 24.19 5.40
C GLN A 213 11.65 23.29 6.64
N ASN A 214 11.60 21.97 6.43
CA ASN A 214 11.42 20.94 7.46
C ASN A 214 12.56 19.91 7.42
N PRO A 215 13.78 20.25 7.87
CA PRO A 215 14.96 19.39 7.72
C PRO A 215 14.95 18.14 8.61
N GLY A 216 14.00 18.04 9.53
CA GLY A 216 13.79 16.90 10.44
C GLY A 216 12.64 15.99 10.06
N ASP A 217 11.92 16.24 8.98
CA ASP A 217 10.84 15.39 8.50
C ASP A 217 11.44 14.14 7.83
N LEU A 218 11.46 13.04 8.58
CA LEU A 218 12.09 11.79 8.14
C LEU A 218 11.30 11.11 7.01
N ASP A 219 9.98 11.31 6.93
CA ASP A 219 9.14 10.72 5.90
C ASP A 219 9.42 11.38 4.55
N VAL A 220 9.55 12.70 4.53
CA VAL A 220 9.95 13.44 3.33
C VAL A 220 11.36 13.08 2.86
N ILE A 221 12.32 12.93 3.79
CA ILE A 221 13.69 12.50 3.46
C ILE A 221 13.68 11.07 2.91
N PHE A 222 12.84 10.21 3.46
CA PHE A 222 12.70 8.82 3.03
C PHE A 222 12.15 8.72 1.61
N ASP A 223 11.03 9.39 1.33
CA ASP A 223 10.43 9.40 0.00
C ASP A 223 11.36 10.04 -1.04
N PHE A 224 12.12 11.08 -0.66
CA PHE A 224 13.14 11.64 -1.54
C PHE A 224 14.25 10.64 -1.84
N GLY A 225 14.65 9.82 -0.85
CA GLY A 225 15.58 8.71 -1.04
C GLY A 225 15.04 7.66 -2.01
N LEU A 226 13.76 7.29 -1.89
CA LEU A 226 13.10 6.38 -2.83
C LEU A 226 13.05 6.93 -4.26
N PHE A 227 12.66 8.20 -4.40
CA PHE A 227 12.68 8.91 -5.67
C PHE A 227 14.09 8.88 -6.32
N GLN A 228 15.14 9.12 -5.51
CA GLN A 228 16.53 9.07 -6.00
C GLN A 228 16.93 7.66 -6.45
N LEU A 229 16.49 6.61 -5.75
CA LEU A 229 16.72 5.22 -6.19
C LEU A 229 16.07 4.92 -7.52
N GLU A 230 14.81 5.31 -7.68
CA GLU A 230 14.06 5.08 -8.93
C GLU A 230 14.66 5.83 -10.11
N THR A 231 15.18 7.04 -9.88
CA THR A 231 15.87 7.83 -10.91
C THR A 231 17.34 7.42 -11.12
N GLY A 232 17.82 6.38 -10.42
CA GLY A 232 19.17 5.82 -10.57
C GLY A 232 20.26 6.55 -9.78
N ASP A 233 19.91 7.54 -8.95
CA ASP A 233 20.87 8.27 -8.10
C ASP A 233 21.08 7.54 -6.77
N THR A 234 21.67 6.34 -6.85
CA THR A 234 21.82 5.42 -5.71
C THR A 234 22.68 6.00 -4.59
N GLU A 235 23.73 6.77 -4.91
CA GLU A 235 24.61 7.34 -3.86
C GLU A 235 23.90 8.43 -3.06
N SER A 236 23.13 9.30 -3.72
CA SER A 236 22.32 10.30 -3.01
C SER A 236 21.22 9.67 -2.16
N ALA A 237 20.58 8.61 -2.66
CA ALA A 237 19.59 7.84 -1.89
C ALA A 237 20.21 7.23 -0.62
N LYS A 238 21.37 6.61 -0.76
CA LYS A 238 22.14 6.05 0.37
C LYS A 238 22.48 7.10 1.43
N GLU A 239 22.86 8.31 0.99
CA GLU A 239 23.09 9.43 1.91
C GLU A 239 21.83 9.80 2.69
N LYS A 240 20.66 9.85 2.03
CA LYS A 240 19.39 10.17 2.69
C LYS A 240 18.99 9.10 3.73
N PHE A 241 19.08 7.81 3.37
CA PHE A 241 18.78 6.74 4.30
C PHE A 241 19.75 6.69 5.50
N ASN A 242 21.05 6.93 5.29
CA ASN A 242 21.99 7.06 6.40
C ASN A 242 21.64 8.25 7.31
N ARG A 243 21.29 9.39 6.74
CA ARG A 243 20.85 10.56 7.52
C ARG A 243 19.62 10.26 8.36
N ILE A 244 18.65 9.51 7.84
CA ILE A 244 17.49 9.05 8.62
C ILE A 244 17.94 8.25 9.83
N LEU A 245 18.88 7.30 9.66
CA LEU A 245 19.38 6.47 10.75
C LEU A 245 20.22 7.23 11.78
N GLU A 246 20.80 8.38 11.43
CA GLU A 246 21.43 9.30 12.39
C GLU A 246 20.41 9.92 13.35
N PHE A 247 19.20 10.23 12.87
CA PHE A 247 18.11 10.79 13.68
C PHE A 247 17.29 9.71 14.39
N ASN A 248 16.94 8.67 13.68
CA ASN A 248 16.20 7.52 14.19
C ASN A 248 16.90 6.20 13.82
N PRO A 249 17.77 5.68 14.69
CA PRO A 249 18.49 4.43 14.45
C PRO A 249 17.59 3.20 14.24
N ASN A 250 16.31 3.28 14.61
CA ASN A 250 15.34 2.18 14.49
C ASN A 250 14.39 2.34 13.29
N PHE A 251 14.70 3.21 12.34
CA PHE A 251 13.89 3.38 11.14
C PHE A 251 14.08 2.20 10.19
N THR A 252 13.25 1.15 10.35
CA THR A 252 13.39 -0.16 9.69
C THR A 252 13.39 -0.07 8.17
N ALA A 253 12.54 0.79 7.59
CA ALA A 253 12.48 0.96 6.15
C ALA A 253 13.80 1.51 5.56
N ALA A 254 14.47 2.46 6.22
CA ALA A 254 15.76 2.97 5.76
C ALA A 254 16.86 1.89 5.83
N MET A 255 16.88 1.06 6.89
CA MET A 255 17.78 -0.09 6.98
C MET A 255 17.55 -1.07 5.83
N PHE A 256 16.29 -1.39 5.55
CA PHE A 256 15.93 -2.30 4.47
C PHE A 256 16.43 -1.80 3.11
N TYR A 257 16.15 -0.53 2.76
CA TYR A 257 16.59 0.03 1.47
C TYR A 257 18.11 0.19 1.36
N LEU A 258 18.83 0.43 2.46
CA LEU A 258 20.30 0.32 2.48
C LEU A 258 20.75 -1.12 2.21
N GLY A 259 20.02 -2.11 2.71
CA GLY A 259 20.22 -3.52 2.39
C GLY A 259 19.99 -3.82 0.91
N GLU A 260 18.93 -3.27 0.32
CA GLU A 260 18.65 -3.38 -1.13
C GLU A 260 19.77 -2.76 -1.99
N ILE A 261 20.28 -1.60 -1.59
CA ILE A 261 21.42 -0.96 -2.25
C ILE A 261 22.67 -1.84 -2.14
N ALA A 262 22.97 -2.39 -0.96
CA ALA A 262 24.11 -3.29 -0.77
C ALA A 262 23.96 -4.59 -1.59
N PHE A 263 22.75 -5.14 -1.63
CA PHE A 263 22.42 -6.34 -2.43
C PHE A 263 22.62 -6.10 -3.93
N SER A 264 22.11 -4.99 -4.46
CA SER A 264 22.25 -4.64 -5.88
C SER A 264 23.71 -4.37 -6.29
N ASN A 265 24.52 -3.86 -5.36
CA ASN A 265 25.96 -3.65 -5.56
C ASN A 265 26.79 -4.94 -5.37
N GLY A 266 26.16 -6.08 -5.04
CA GLY A 266 26.83 -7.36 -4.79
C GLY A 266 27.54 -7.45 -3.44
N ASP A 267 27.38 -6.47 -2.56
CA ASP A 267 27.89 -6.53 -1.18
C ASP A 267 26.92 -7.31 -0.29
N TYR A 268 26.86 -8.62 -0.55
CA TYR A 268 25.95 -9.52 0.16
C TYR A 268 26.22 -9.60 1.66
N LYS A 269 27.49 -9.39 2.08
CA LYS A 269 27.81 -9.38 3.51
C LYS A 269 27.12 -8.22 4.21
N ARG A 270 27.25 -7.02 3.65
CA ARG A 270 26.61 -5.82 4.19
C ARG A 270 25.09 -5.90 4.11
N ALA A 271 24.56 -6.45 3.01
CA ALA A 271 23.13 -6.68 2.84
C ALA A 271 22.56 -7.59 3.94
N VAL A 272 23.23 -8.72 4.24
CA VAL A 272 22.83 -9.63 5.33
C VAL A 272 22.80 -8.91 6.67
N GLU A 273 23.86 -8.15 7.01
CA GLU A 273 23.91 -7.38 8.27
C GLU A 273 22.72 -6.43 8.40
N LEU A 274 22.40 -5.70 7.34
CA LEU A 274 21.29 -4.73 7.33
C LEU A 274 19.92 -5.41 7.41
N TYR A 275 19.71 -6.49 6.68
CA TYR A 275 18.44 -7.24 6.75
C TYR A 275 18.24 -7.91 8.12
N GLU A 276 19.30 -8.43 8.74
CA GLU A 276 19.24 -9.00 10.09
C GLU A 276 18.95 -7.90 11.14
N GLN A 277 19.52 -6.70 10.98
CA GLN A 277 19.20 -5.54 11.82
C GLN A 277 17.74 -5.11 11.65
N THR A 278 17.25 -5.04 10.41
CA THR A 278 15.83 -4.75 10.13
C THR A 278 14.91 -5.72 10.86
N LEU A 279 15.17 -7.03 10.75
CA LEU A 279 14.37 -8.08 11.40
C LEU A 279 14.51 -8.10 12.93
N TYR A 280 15.62 -7.63 13.48
CA TYR A 280 15.78 -7.46 14.91
C TYR A 280 14.90 -6.33 15.46
N THR A 281 14.71 -5.27 14.66
CA THR A 281 13.91 -4.10 15.04
C THR A 281 12.42 -4.33 14.77
N ASP A 282 12.09 -4.95 13.62
CA ASP A 282 10.73 -5.30 13.22
C ASP A 282 10.73 -6.67 12.53
N ASP A 283 10.32 -7.69 13.27
CA ASP A 283 10.26 -9.07 12.78
C ASP A 283 9.01 -9.35 11.93
N THR A 284 8.11 -8.39 11.78
CA THR A 284 6.91 -8.49 10.93
C THR A 284 7.12 -7.88 9.55
N MET A 285 8.23 -7.18 9.33
CA MET A 285 8.51 -6.55 8.04
C MET A 285 8.69 -7.58 6.93
N HIS A 286 7.95 -7.36 5.83
CA HIS A 286 8.09 -8.14 4.59
C HIS A 286 9.36 -7.78 3.81
N GLY A 287 9.93 -8.77 3.14
CA GLY A 287 11.06 -8.60 2.22
C GLY A 287 12.42 -9.01 2.76
N PRO A 288 12.87 -8.62 3.97
CA PRO A 288 14.21 -8.95 4.44
C PRO A 288 14.48 -10.47 4.46
N ARG A 289 13.54 -11.30 4.95
CA ARG A 289 13.72 -12.77 4.97
C ARG A 289 13.78 -13.35 3.56
N TYR A 290 12.98 -12.79 2.65
CA TYR A 290 13.00 -13.17 1.24
C TYR A 290 14.39 -12.92 0.63
N ARG A 291 14.98 -11.74 0.86
CA ARG A 291 16.34 -11.39 0.40
C ARG A 291 17.42 -12.25 1.05
N LEU A 292 17.32 -12.50 2.36
CA LEU A 292 18.22 -13.41 3.07
C LEU A 292 18.17 -14.84 2.50
N ALA A 293 16.97 -15.30 2.10
CA ALA A 293 16.81 -16.59 1.44
C ALA A 293 17.48 -16.63 0.06
N GLN A 294 17.34 -15.54 -0.72
CA GLN A 294 18.04 -15.42 -2.02
C GLN A 294 19.55 -15.51 -1.84
N ILE A 295 20.13 -14.76 -0.90
CA ILE A 295 21.58 -14.79 -0.60
C ILE A 295 21.99 -16.20 -0.16
N ALA A 296 21.24 -16.84 0.74
CA ALA A 296 21.51 -18.18 1.21
C ALA A 296 21.47 -19.23 0.08
N LEU A 297 20.59 -19.06 -0.93
CA LEU A 297 20.61 -19.92 -2.12
C LEU A 297 21.84 -19.69 -3.00
N MET A 298 22.30 -18.45 -3.14
CA MET A 298 23.52 -18.13 -3.89
C MET A 298 24.77 -18.75 -3.25
N THR A 299 24.76 -18.93 -1.92
CA THR A 299 25.84 -19.58 -1.15
C THR A 299 25.59 -21.08 -0.91
N GLU A 300 24.61 -21.68 -1.58
CA GLU A 300 24.21 -23.09 -1.47
C GLU A 300 23.71 -23.51 -0.06
N GLU A 301 23.40 -22.58 0.81
CA GLU A 301 22.89 -22.79 2.16
C GLU A 301 21.38 -23.12 2.19
N LYS A 302 20.98 -24.20 1.50
CA LYS A 302 19.56 -24.54 1.28
C LYS A 302 18.71 -24.62 2.55
N THR A 303 19.29 -25.13 3.64
CA THR A 303 18.57 -25.24 4.93
C THR A 303 18.26 -23.87 5.52
N ARG A 304 19.22 -22.93 5.45
CA ARG A 304 19.03 -21.57 5.92
C ARG A 304 18.02 -20.81 5.05
N ALA A 305 18.13 -20.94 3.73
CA ALA A 305 17.17 -20.39 2.79
C ALA A 305 15.74 -20.87 3.08
N ARG A 306 15.57 -22.19 3.30
CA ARG A 306 14.27 -22.76 3.67
C ARG A 306 13.70 -22.14 4.95
N THR A 307 14.55 -21.96 5.97
CA THR A 307 14.11 -21.38 7.25
C THR A 307 13.59 -19.95 7.06
N TYR A 308 14.29 -19.13 6.30
CA TYR A 308 13.86 -17.76 6.00
C TYR A 308 12.55 -17.74 5.20
N LEU A 309 12.44 -18.54 4.14
CA LEU A 309 11.22 -18.60 3.31
C LEU A 309 10.00 -19.09 4.09
N VAL A 310 10.14 -20.11 4.94
CA VAL A 310 9.03 -20.59 5.77
C VAL A 310 8.61 -19.53 6.79
N SER A 311 9.53 -18.72 7.29
CA SER A 311 9.22 -17.61 8.21
C SER A 311 8.54 -16.45 7.49
N GLU A 312 8.96 -16.11 6.27
CA GLU A 312 8.29 -15.10 5.42
C GLU A 312 6.87 -15.53 5.03
N LEU A 313 6.68 -16.81 4.72
CA LEU A 313 5.37 -17.35 4.32
C LEU A 313 4.31 -17.31 5.44
N LYS A 314 4.72 -17.18 6.71
CA LYS A 314 3.80 -17.00 7.85
C LYS A 314 3.20 -15.60 7.92
N LEU A 315 3.83 -14.64 7.26
CA LEU A 315 3.29 -13.29 7.14
C LEU A 315 2.17 -13.30 6.09
N ALA A 316 1.24 -12.37 6.20
CA ALA A 316 0.13 -12.23 5.23
C ALA A 316 0.66 -11.60 3.93
N LEU A 317 1.18 -12.43 3.02
CA LEU A 317 1.64 -12.00 1.71
C LEU A 317 0.45 -11.94 0.74
N GLU A 318 0.23 -10.76 0.14
CA GLU A 318 -0.83 -10.51 -0.84
C GLU A 318 -0.29 -10.28 -2.28
N ASP A 319 1.04 -10.37 -2.46
CA ASP A 319 1.65 -10.22 -3.78
C ASP A 319 1.89 -11.59 -4.44
N ALA A 320 1.17 -11.82 -5.55
CA ALA A 320 1.27 -13.05 -6.32
C ALA A 320 2.69 -13.29 -6.87
N ASN A 321 3.38 -12.24 -7.32
CA ASN A 321 4.72 -12.38 -7.92
C ASN A 321 5.77 -12.77 -6.87
N THR A 322 5.69 -12.23 -5.67
CA THR A 322 6.55 -12.64 -4.55
C THR A 322 6.29 -14.11 -4.18
N LEU A 323 5.03 -14.55 -4.13
CA LEU A 323 4.68 -15.96 -3.87
C LEU A 323 5.19 -16.89 -4.97
N VAL A 324 5.11 -16.51 -6.24
CA VAL A 324 5.69 -17.27 -7.36
C VAL A 324 7.20 -17.38 -7.21
N SER A 325 7.87 -16.29 -6.90
CA SER A 325 9.32 -16.27 -6.69
C SER A 325 9.74 -17.15 -5.51
N MET A 326 9.00 -17.13 -4.40
CA MET A 326 9.21 -18.03 -3.25
C MET A 326 8.96 -19.49 -3.64
N GLY A 327 7.91 -19.77 -4.42
CA GLY A 327 7.62 -21.09 -4.95
C GLY A 327 8.77 -21.65 -5.78
N SER A 328 9.36 -20.84 -6.66
CA SER A 328 10.53 -21.21 -7.46
C SER A 328 11.77 -21.48 -6.60
N MET A 329 11.97 -20.71 -5.53
CA MET A 329 13.05 -20.95 -4.57
C MET A 329 12.85 -22.26 -3.78
N PHE A 330 11.62 -22.55 -3.34
CA PHE A 330 11.29 -23.85 -2.71
C PHE A 330 11.54 -25.03 -3.66
N LEU A 331 11.25 -24.88 -4.96
CA LEU A 331 11.62 -25.91 -5.98
C LEU A 331 13.14 -26.11 -6.04
N THR A 332 13.92 -25.03 -6.02
CA THR A 332 15.40 -25.11 -6.02
C THR A 332 15.93 -25.80 -4.76
N ILE A 333 15.27 -25.63 -3.63
CA ILE A 333 15.58 -26.30 -2.37
C ILE A 333 15.19 -27.79 -2.45
N GLY A 334 14.14 -28.13 -3.20
CA GLY A 334 13.52 -29.46 -3.28
C GLY A 334 12.33 -29.64 -2.35
N ASP A 335 11.81 -28.56 -1.75
CA ASP A 335 10.60 -28.60 -0.90
C ASP A 335 9.34 -28.41 -1.76
N LEU A 336 8.89 -29.52 -2.38
CA LEU A 336 7.74 -29.53 -3.28
C LEU A 336 6.42 -29.16 -2.58
N GLY A 337 6.31 -29.42 -1.26
CA GLY A 337 5.12 -29.09 -0.48
C GLY A 337 4.94 -27.60 -0.31
N CYS A 338 5.98 -26.90 0.16
CA CYS A 338 5.97 -25.43 0.29
C CYS A 338 5.88 -24.74 -1.08
N ALA A 339 6.54 -25.29 -2.12
CA ALA A 339 6.41 -24.77 -3.48
C ALA A 339 4.95 -24.80 -3.96
N THR A 340 4.27 -25.97 -3.85
CA THR A 340 2.86 -26.10 -4.22
C THR A 340 1.99 -25.09 -3.46
N HIS A 341 2.20 -24.93 -2.15
CA HIS A 341 1.41 -24.02 -1.33
C HIS A 341 1.57 -22.54 -1.77
N CYS A 342 2.79 -22.08 -2.02
CA CYS A 342 3.04 -20.72 -2.51
C CYS A 342 2.37 -20.48 -3.86
N LEU A 343 2.52 -21.42 -4.80
CA LEU A 343 2.03 -21.28 -6.17
C LEU A 343 0.50 -21.33 -6.25
N LEU A 344 -0.17 -22.15 -5.45
CA LEU A 344 -1.63 -22.15 -5.36
C LEU A 344 -2.15 -20.83 -4.78
N ARG A 345 -1.53 -20.31 -3.70
CA ARG A 345 -1.89 -18.99 -3.18
C ARG A 345 -1.68 -17.88 -4.21
N ALA A 346 -0.62 -17.95 -5.00
CA ALA A 346 -0.38 -16.98 -6.07
C ALA A 346 -1.50 -17.00 -7.12
N ILE A 347 -1.99 -18.20 -7.49
CA ILE A 347 -3.12 -18.39 -8.42
C ILE A 347 -4.44 -17.89 -7.80
N ASP A 348 -4.64 -18.07 -6.50
CA ASP A 348 -5.83 -17.57 -5.79
C ASP A 348 -5.88 -16.03 -5.80
N ILE A 349 -4.72 -15.36 -5.72
CA ILE A 349 -4.61 -13.90 -5.76
C ILE A 349 -4.70 -13.38 -7.21
N ASP A 350 -3.95 -14.00 -8.13
CA ASP A 350 -3.92 -13.65 -9.56
C ASP A 350 -4.06 -14.91 -10.41
N SER A 351 -5.28 -15.22 -10.81
CA SER A 351 -5.60 -16.35 -11.65
C SER A 351 -5.07 -16.25 -13.11
N ALA A 352 -4.58 -15.07 -13.50
CA ALA A 352 -3.95 -14.82 -14.81
C ALA A 352 -2.42 -14.85 -14.77
N ASN A 353 -1.81 -15.33 -13.68
CA ASN A 353 -0.36 -15.42 -13.56
C ASN A 353 0.19 -16.69 -14.24
N ALA A 354 0.72 -16.55 -15.45
CA ALA A 354 1.26 -17.65 -16.24
C ALA A 354 2.44 -18.36 -15.56
N ASP A 355 3.31 -17.61 -14.86
CA ASP A 355 4.47 -18.15 -14.15
C ASP A 355 4.05 -19.04 -12.97
N ALA A 356 2.96 -18.72 -12.28
CA ALA A 356 2.43 -19.55 -11.20
C ALA A 356 2.04 -20.95 -11.72
N TYR A 357 1.29 -21.02 -12.81
CA TYR A 357 0.93 -22.30 -13.46
C TYR A 357 2.17 -23.02 -13.99
N TYR A 358 3.11 -22.29 -14.57
CA TYR A 358 4.35 -22.88 -15.06
C TYR A 358 5.16 -23.56 -13.95
N TYR A 359 5.42 -22.88 -12.83
CA TYR A 359 6.17 -23.46 -11.72
C TYR A 359 5.39 -24.58 -11.01
N LEU A 360 4.06 -24.49 -10.96
CA LEU A 360 3.23 -25.58 -10.45
C LEU A 360 3.33 -26.80 -11.37
N GLY A 361 3.35 -26.64 -12.70
CA GLY A 361 3.59 -27.69 -13.67
C GLY A 361 4.98 -28.34 -13.52
N LEU A 362 6.02 -27.55 -13.21
CA LEU A 362 7.34 -28.09 -12.84
C LEU A 362 7.28 -28.90 -11.55
N THR A 363 6.50 -28.44 -10.56
CA THR A 363 6.32 -29.15 -9.30
C THR A 363 5.66 -30.51 -9.52
N SER A 364 4.58 -30.57 -10.31
CA SER A 364 3.89 -31.84 -10.68
C SER A 364 4.78 -32.76 -11.54
N THR A 365 5.63 -32.16 -12.39
CA THR A 365 6.63 -32.94 -13.15
C THR A 365 7.63 -33.63 -12.23
N LEU A 366 8.12 -32.92 -11.20
CA LEU A 366 9.07 -33.47 -10.20
C LEU A 366 8.42 -34.53 -9.29
N LYS A 367 7.11 -34.43 -9.05
CA LYS A 367 6.33 -35.48 -8.36
C LYS A 367 6.05 -36.72 -9.25
N GLY A 368 6.24 -36.57 -10.57
CA GLY A 368 5.93 -37.61 -11.54
C GLY A 368 4.48 -37.61 -12.03
N GLU A 369 3.71 -36.60 -11.70
CA GLU A 369 2.30 -36.38 -12.06
C GLU A 369 2.22 -35.75 -13.45
N LEU A 370 2.56 -36.54 -14.50
CA LEU A 370 2.82 -36.01 -15.85
C LEU A 370 1.54 -35.48 -16.53
N GLU A 371 0.39 -36.06 -16.30
CA GLU A 371 -0.91 -35.63 -16.82
C GLU A 371 -1.26 -34.25 -16.27
N GLU A 372 -1.18 -34.06 -14.95
CA GLU A 372 -1.43 -32.80 -14.29
C GLU A 372 -0.43 -31.73 -14.72
N ALA A 373 0.86 -32.10 -14.83
CA ALA A 373 1.88 -31.18 -15.33
C ALA A 373 1.56 -30.68 -16.76
N ALA A 374 1.08 -31.57 -17.65
CA ALA A 374 0.71 -31.17 -19.01
C ALA A 374 -0.49 -30.20 -19.05
N GLU A 375 -1.47 -30.39 -18.18
CA GLU A 375 -2.62 -29.50 -18.03
C GLU A 375 -2.16 -28.12 -17.50
N LEU A 376 -1.36 -28.07 -16.45
CA LEU A 376 -0.83 -26.85 -15.87
C LEU A 376 0.02 -26.03 -16.87
N PHE A 377 0.90 -26.70 -17.62
CA PHE A 377 1.64 -26.01 -18.69
C PHE A 377 0.72 -25.52 -19.80
N THR A 378 -0.39 -26.19 -20.07
CA THR A 378 -1.37 -25.73 -21.06
C THR A 378 -2.07 -24.47 -20.54
N HIS A 379 -2.49 -24.43 -19.27
CA HIS A 379 -3.02 -23.21 -18.65
C HIS A 379 -2.04 -22.05 -18.71
N ALA A 380 -0.77 -22.27 -18.39
CA ALA A 380 0.25 -21.22 -18.54
C ALA A 380 0.34 -20.68 -19.97
N LEU A 381 0.21 -21.56 -20.97
CA LEU A 381 0.25 -21.21 -22.40
C LEU A 381 -1.05 -20.58 -22.93
N ASP A 382 -2.18 -20.87 -22.30
CA ASP A 382 -3.45 -20.21 -22.61
C ASP A 382 -3.42 -18.73 -22.15
N ILE A 383 -2.75 -18.45 -21.02
CA ILE A 383 -2.52 -17.10 -20.52
C ILE A 383 -1.42 -16.40 -21.34
N GLN A 384 -0.25 -17.04 -21.46
CA GLN A 384 0.90 -16.49 -22.18
C GLN A 384 1.38 -17.49 -23.25
N SER A 385 0.84 -17.36 -24.45
CA SER A 385 1.07 -18.33 -25.55
C SER A 385 2.53 -18.47 -26.00
N GLU A 386 3.39 -17.52 -25.64
CA GLU A 386 4.82 -17.47 -26.00
C GLU A 386 5.74 -17.75 -24.80
N HIS A 387 5.21 -18.30 -23.70
CA HIS A 387 6.00 -18.66 -22.54
C HIS A 387 6.97 -19.81 -22.87
N ILE A 388 8.23 -19.47 -23.16
CA ILE A 388 9.26 -20.39 -23.68
C ILE A 388 9.49 -21.58 -22.74
N GLY A 389 9.55 -21.33 -21.41
CA GLY A 389 9.71 -22.38 -20.39
C GLY A 389 8.57 -23.40 -20.43
N ALA A 390 7.32 -22.94 -20.48
CA ALA A 390 6.15 -23.81 -20.52
C ALA A 390 6.10 -24.62 -21.84
N LEU A 391 6.47 -24.02 -22.99
CA LEU A 391 6.57 -24.73 -24.26
C LEU A 391 7.65 -25.81 -24.22
N ARG A 392 8.83 -25.51 -23.68
CA ARG A 392 9.94 -26.47 -23.56
C ARG A 392 9.58 -27.63 -22.63
N ASP A 393 9.08 -27.32 -21.44
CA ASP A 393 8.89 -28.34 -20.39
C ASP A 393 7.62 -29.16 -20.63
N SER A 394 6.56 -28.57 -21.25
CA SER A 394 5.44 -29.36 -21.76
C SER A 394 5.86 -30.33 -22.87
N ALA A 395 6.77 -29.92 -23.77
CA ALA A 395 7.31 -30.84 -24.79
C ALA A 395 8.07 -32.02 -24.15
N PHE A 396 8.82 -31.77 -23.07
CA PHE A 396 9.49 -32.81 -22.29
C PHE A 396 8.47 -33.76 -21.66
N VAL A 397 7.44 -33.25 -21.02
CA VAL A 397 6.35 -34.03 -20.38
C VAL A 397 5.63 -34.86 -21.45
N TYR A 398 5.23 -34.32 -22.59
CA TYR A 398 4.60 -35.05 -23.67
C TYR A 398 5.53 -36.14 -24.27
N LEU A 399 6.84 -35.87 -24.34
CA LEU A 399 7.81 -36.92 -24.73
C LEU A 399 7.84 -38.06 -23.73
N ALA A 400 7.85 -37.76 -22.42
CA ALA A 400 7.82 -38.75 -21.34
C ALA A 400 6.53 -39.60 -21.36
N MET A 401 5.39 -38.96 -21.67
CA MET A 401 4.09 -39.64 -21.85
C MET A 401 3.99 -40.42 -23.16
N GLY A 402 4.97 -40.36 -24.05
CA GLY A 402 4.91 -40.98 -25.39
C GLY A 402 4.02 -40.26 -26.41
N LYS A 403 3.49 -39.08 -26.09
CA LYS A 403 2.64 -38.24 -26.97
C LYS A 403 3.52 -37.41 -27.93
N LEU A 404 4.17 -38.13 -28.88
CA LEU A 404 5.24 -37.57 -29.75
C LEU A 404 4.77 -36.43 -30.66
N ASN A 405 3.48 -36.39 -31.04
CA ASN A 405 2.96 -35.32 -31.89
C ASN A 405 2.84 -33.99 -31.10
N ASP A 406 2.30 -34.08 -29.88
CA ASP A 406 2.14 -32.93 -29.01
C ASP A 406 3.51 -32.40 -28.59
N ALA A 407 4.44 -33.29 -28.23
CA ALA A 407 5.83 -32.92 -27.97
C ALA A 407 6.47 -32.16 -29.15
N THR A 408 6.22 -32.62 -30.40
CA THR A 408 6.74 -31.97 -31.59
C THR A 408 6.13 -30.58 -31.82
N ASN A 409 4.84 -30.43 -31.62
CA ASN A 409 4.15 -29.15 -31.79
C ASN A 409 4.69 -28.12 -30.80
N ARG A 410 4.81 -28.50 -29.54
CA ARG A 410 5.32 -27.62 -28.47
C ARG A 410 6.78 -27.20 -28.73
N ILE A 411 7.68 -28.17 -29.05
CA ILE A 411 9.10 -27.85 -29.25
C ILE A 411 9.34 -27.03 -30.53
N ASN A 412 8.56 -27.22 -31.60
CA ASN A 412 8.66 -26.41 -32.79
C ASN A 412 8.29 -24.95 -32.49
N LYS A 413 7.24 -24.72 -31.69
CA LYS A 413 6.86 -23.36 -31.26
C LYS A 413 7.94 -22.75 -30.38
N ALA A 414 8.48 -23.49 -29.39
CA ALA A 414 9.58 -23.02 -28.55
C ALA A 414 10.80 -22.64 -29.39
N ARG A 415 11.16 -23.44 -30.40
CA ARG A 415 12.30 -23.20 -31.27
C ARG A 415 12.10 -21.97 -32.18
N SER A 416 10.87 -21.66 -32.63
CA SER A 416 10.62 -20.44 -33.39
C SER A 416 10.81 -19.17 -32.56
N LEU A 417 10.66 -19.24 -31.24
CA LEU A 417 10.84 -18.13 -30.31
C LEU A 417 12.28 -18.01 -29.80
N ALA A 418 12.98 -19.13 -29.65
CA ALA A 418 14.35 -19.19 -29.10
C ALA A 418 15.24 -20.11 -29.93
N VAL A 419 15.67 -19.62 -31.12
CA VAL A 419 16.40 -20.39 -32.15
C VAL A 419 17.73 -20.94 -31.63
N ASP A 420 18.46 -20.18 -30.83
CA ASP A 420 19.82 -20.53 -30.37
C ASP A 420 19.85 -21.26 -29.01
N SER A 421 18.70 -21.62 -28.45
CA SER A 421 18.65 -22.35 -27.17
C SER A 421 19.18 -23.78 -27.31
N MET A 422 20.29 -24.08 -26.63
CA MET A 422 20.91 -25.40 -26.63
C MET A 422 19.99 -26.47 -26.02
N GLU A 423 19.22 -26.11 -24.99
CA GLU A 423 18.27 -27.01 -24.32
C GLU A 423 17.14 -27.41 -25.26
N ILE A 424 16.52 -26.44 -25.93
CA ILE A 424 15.44 -26.66 -26.90
C ILE A 424 15.94 -27.54 -28.06
N ASN A 425 17.12 -27.25 -28.62
CA ASN A 425 17.70 -28.01 -29.70
C ASN A 425 18.04 -29.45 -29.27
N THR A 426 18.48 -29.63 -28.05
CA THR A 426 18.76 -30.97 -27.51
C THR A 426 17.47 -31.79 -27.33
N LEU A 427 16.42 -31.16 -26.79
CA LEU A 427 15.11 -31.81 -26.61
C LEU A 427 14.46 -32.12 -27.99
N ASP A 428 14.55 -31.22 -28.96
CA ASP A 428 14.07 -31.46 -30.35
C ASP A 428 14.77 -32.67 -30.98
N ARG A 429 16.09 -32.82 -30.81
CA ARG A 429 16.80 -34.02 -31.29
C ARG A 429 16.28 -35.31 -30.62
N ARG A 430 16.03 -35.30 -29.33
CA ARG A 430 15.48 -36.43 -28.58
C ARG A 430 14.08 -36.81 -29.08
N ILE A 431 13.21 -35.83 -29.32
CA ILE A 431 11.86 -36.04 -29.86
C ILE A 431 11.91 -36.67 -31.28
N ARG A 432 12.79 -36.15 -32.16
CA ARG A 432 12.97 -36.69 -33.50
C ARG A 432 13.48 -38.13 -33.48
N LEU A 433 14.43 -38.46 -32.61
CA LEU A 433 14.94 -39.82 -32.45
C LEU A 433 13.85 -40.76 -31.94
N ALA A 434 13.04 -40.32 -30.97
CA ALA A 434 11.91 -41.12 -30.47
C ALA A 434 10.88 -41.41 -31.57
N LYS A 435 10.56 -40.42 -32.44
CA LYS A 435 9.68 -40.63 -33.59
C LYS A 435 10.24 -41.63 -34.61
N GLN A 436 11.52 -41.52 -34.91
CA GLN A 436 12.17 -42.49 -35.82
C GLN A 436 12.11 -43.91 -35.24
N THR A 437 12.39 -44.06 -33.96
CA THR A 437 12.34 -45.35 -33.26
C THR A 437 10.93 -45.95 -33.27
N GLU A 438 9.91 -45.15 -33.04
CA GLU A 438 8.52 -45.57 -33.10
C GLU A 438 8.12 -46.00 -34.53
N LEU A 439 8.53 -45.23 -35.54
CA LEU A 439 8.28 -45.55 -36.95
C LEU A 439 8.92 -46.91 -37.32
N ILE A 440 10.17 -47.14 -36.90
CA ILE A 440 10.87 -48.44 -37.13
C ILE A 440 10.11 -49.56 -36.45
N ARG A 441 9.69 -49.40 -35.20
CA ARG A 441 8.89 -50.40 -34.47
C ARG A 441 7.58 -50.74 -35.20
N ARG A 442 6.87 -49.70 -35.70
CA ARG A 442 5.64 -49.89 -36.46
C ARG A 442 5.89 -50.63 -37.79
N ILE A 443 6.99 -50.34 -38.49
CA ILE A 443 7.38 -51.04 -39.68
C ILE A 443 7.70 -52.54 -39.39
N LEU A 444 8.54 -52.77 -38.37
CA LEU A 444 8.93 -54.13 -37.99
C LEU A 444 7.72 -54.96 -37.49
N SER A 445 6.76 -54.35 -36.81
CA SER A 445 5.53 -55.03 -36.37
C SER A 445 4.65 -55.51 -37.54
N ARG A 446 4.72 -54.88 -38.72
CA ARG A 446 4.02 -55.29 -39.94
C ARG A 446 4.68 -56.48 -40.64
N PHE A 447 5.98 -56.69 -40.38
CA PHE A 447 6.75 -57.79 -40.93
C PHE A 447 6.88 -59.00 -40.00
N LYS A 448 6.20 -59.02 -38.82
CA LYS A 448 6.14 -60.26 -38.04
C LYS A 448 5.40 -61.30 -38.82
N PRO A 449 6.03 -62.45 -39.12
CA PRO A 449 5.34 -63.55 -39.86
C PRO A 449 4.14 -63.98 -39.01
N ARG A 450 2.96 -64.11 -39.67
CA ARG A 450 1.82 -64.88 -39.14
C ARG A 450 2.22 -66.30 -39.14
N PHE A 451 2.88 -66.80 -38.09
CA PHE A 451 2.92 -68.26 -37.85
C PHE A 451 1.57 -68.66 -37.25
N ASN A 452 0.81 -69.38 -38.08
CA ASN A 452 -0.30 -70.20 -37.62
C ASN A 452 0.22 -71.41 -36.81
#